data_cb42199da08735911f99b17995f8add9
#
_entry.id   cb42199da08735911f99b17995f8add9
#
_cell.length_a   1.000
_cell.length_b   1.000
_cell.length_c   1.000
_cell.angle_alpha   90.00
_cell.angle_beta   90.00
_cell.angle_gamma   90.00
#
_symmetry.space_group_name_H-M   'P 1'
#
loop_
_entity.id
_entity.type
_entity.pdbx_description
1 polymer ?
#
loop_
_entity_poly.entity_id
_entity_poly.type
_entity_poly.pdbx_seq_one_letter_code
_entity_poly.pdbx_strand_id
1 'polypeptide(L)'
;MFEHSPRLTLPYIQPAQAQKHVTHNQAIRQIDALIHMSVVSDALSTPPTEQAEGKCHLSPPNAQDDWQGWAHHVAIWQDAAWMFLTPKTGWRLFVSDQKKLMV
;
A
#
# COMPACT_ATOMS: atom_id res chain seq x y z
N MET A 1 -12.96 11.00 6.43
CA MET A 1 -11.71 11.28 5.71
C MET A 1 -10.56 11.38 6.71
N PHE A 2 -9.42 10.80 6.36
CA PHE A 2 -8.25 10.85 7.22
C PHE A 2 -7.52 12.18 7.04
N GLU A 3 -6.90 12.67 8.11
CA GLU A 3 -6.13 13.91 8.08
C GLU A 3 -4.63 13.67 7.87
N HIS A 4 -4.17 12.44 8.08
CA HIS A 4 -2.76 12.06 7.98
C HIS A 4 -2.61 10.70 7.33
N SER A 5 -1.43 10.45 6.75
CA SER A 5 -1.14 9.14 6.17
C SER A 5 -1.02 8.08 7.27
N PRO A 6 -1.35 6.81 6.97
CA PRO A 6 -1.48 5.77 8.00
C PRO A 6 -0.16 5.30 8.61
N ARG A 7 0.95 5.37 7.87
CA ARG A 7 2.23 4.82 8.35
C ARG A 7 3.15 5.88 8.92
N LEU A 8 3.35 6.96 8.20
CA LEU A 8 4.34 7.99 8.57
C LEU A 8 3.69 9.23 9.14
N THR A 9 2.37 9.27 9.21
CA THR A 9 1.61 10.40 9.74
C THR A 9 1.92 11.70 8.98
N LEU A 10 2.06 11.58 7.65
CA LEU A 10 2.28 12.74 6.79
C LEU A 10 0.96 13.51 6.66
N PRO A 11 0.98 14.83 6.84
CA PRO A 11 -0.27 15.59 6.79
C PRO A 11 -0.82 15.69 5.37
N TYR A 12 -2.14 15.54 5.26
CA TYR A 12 -2.85 15.73 4.01
C TYR A 12 -3.35 17.16 3.88
N ILE A 13 -3.53 17.63 2.64
CA ILE A 13 -4.23 18.88 2.38
C ILE A 13 -5.72 18.66 2.62
N GLN A 14 -6.35 19.57 3.34
CA GLN A 14 -7.77 19.48 3.65
C GLN A 14 -8.61 19.91 2.42
N PRO A 15 -9.87 19.45 2.33
CA PRO A 15 -10.69 19.62 1.12
C PRO A 15 -10.96 21.06 0.69
N ALA A 16 -10.65 22.06 1.52
CA ALA A 16 -10.85 23.46 1.18
C ALA A 16 -9.93 23.97 0.07
N GLN A 17 -9.02 23.16 -0.43
CA GLN A 17 -7.97 23.55 -1.40
C GLN A 17 -8.37 23.25 -2.85
N ALA A 18 -9.60 23.50 -3.24
CA ALA A 18 -10.07 23.51 -4.61
C ALA A 18 -9.53 22.35 -5.47
N GLN A 19 -9.78 21.11 -5.08
CA GLN A 19 -9.39 19.89 -5.80
C GLN A 19 -7.89 19.54 -5.73
N LYS A 20 -7.02 20.45 -5.33
CA LYS A 20 -5.60 20.16 -5.22
C LYS A 20 -5.32 19.08 -4.20
N HIS A 21 -6.17 18.98 -3.18
CA HIS A 21 -6.00 17.96 -2.13
C HIS A 21 -6.06 16.53 -2.67
N VAL A 22 -6.82 16.28 -3.74
CA VAL A 22 -6.96 14.92 -4.28
C VAL A 22 -5.63 14.41 -4.81
N THR A 23 -5.01 15.15 -5.74
CA THR A 23 -3.74 14.76 -6.35
C THR A 23 -2.60 14.77 -5.34
N HIS A 24 -2.52 15.80 -4.50
CA HIS A 24 -1.47 15.93 -3.51
C HIS A 24 -1.55 14.80 -2.48
N ASN A 25 -2.74 14.52 -1.97
CA ASN A 25 -2.90 13.49 -0.95
C ASN A 25 -2.67 12.09 -1.52
N GLN A 26 -2.97 11.87 -2.79
CA GLN A 26 -2.64 10.61 -3.44
C GLN A 26 -1.12 10.42 -3.53
N ALA A 27 -0.37 11.48 -3.85
CA ALA A 27 1.08 11.43 -3.85
C ALA A 27 1.64 11.15 -2.45
N ILE A 28 1.06 11.77 -1.42
CA ILE A 28 1.45 11.53 -0.02
C ILE A 28 1.21 10.08 0.37
N ARG A 29 0.09 9.48 -0.05
CA ARG A 29 -0.20 8.08 0.22
C ARG A 29 0.82 7.15 -0.42
N GLN A 30 1.26 7.46 -1.64
CA GLN A 30 2.29 6.67 -2.32
C GLN A 30 3.63 6.79 -1.59
N ILE A 31 4.01 8.00 -1.20
CA ILE A 31 5.25 8.23 -0.45
C ILE A 31 5.20 7.47 0.88
N ASP A 32 4.08 7.55 1.58
CA ASP A 32 3.89 6.85 2.85
C ASP A 32 4.13 5.35 2.70
N ALA A 33 3.67 4.76 1.61
CA ALA A 33 3.84 3.34 1.37
C ALA A 33 5.28 2.98 0.98
N LEU A 34 5.97 3.86 0.24
CA LEU A 34 7.28 3.58 -0.32
C LEU A 34 8.42 3.74 0.67
N ILE A 35 8.31 4.66 1.62
CA ILE A 35 9.38 4.92 2.59
C ILE A 35 9.41 3.79 3.62
N HIS A 36 10.54 3.12 3.74
CA HIS A 36 10.71 1.97 4.64
C HIS A 36 9.61 0.94 4.44
N MET A 37 9.38 0.59 3.18
CA MET A 37 8.26 -0.28 2.80
C MET A 37 8.33 -1.62 3.51
N SER A 38 7.23 -2.02 4.14
CA SER A 38 7.10 -3.34 4.73
C SER A 38 5.75 -3.93 4.36
N VAL A 39 5.75 -5.23 4.07
CA VAL A 39 4.52 -5.98 3.79
C VAL A 39 4.31 -7.01 4.88
N VAL A 40 3.06 -7.31 5.17
CA VAL A 40 2.73 -8.33 6.17
C VAL A 40 3.17 -9.70 5.68
N SER A 41 2.90 -10.02 4.42
CA SER A 41 3.19 -11.32 3.83
C SER A 41 3.32 -11.21 2.32
N ASP A 42 4.03 -12.15 1.70
CA ASP A 42 4.07 -12.34 0.26
C ASP A 42 3.42 -13.66 -0.18
N ALA A 43 2.75 -14.36 0.72
CA ALA A 43 2.24 -15.71 0.49
C ALA A 43 0.71 -15.81 0.45
N LEU A 44 -0.02 -14.73 0.69
CA LEU A 44 -1.49 -14.77 0.64
C LEU A 44 -1.96 -14.67 -0.80
N SER A 45 -2.67 -15.70 -1.28
CA SER A 45 -3.22 -15.69 -2.64
C SER A 45 -4.49 -14.85 -2.74
N THR A 46 -5.19 -14.64 -1.63
CA THR A 46 -6.41 -13.81 -1.58
C THR A 46 -6.24 -12.72 -0.55
N PRO A 47 -6.92 -11.57 -0.70
CA PRO A 47 -6.85 -10.53 0.31
C PRO A 47 -7.33 -11.04 1.67
N PRO A 48 -6.75 -10.54 2.77
CA PRO A 48 -7.23 -10.91 4.10
C PRO A 48 -8.65 -10.42 4.32
N THR A 49 -9.43 -11.16 5.12
CA THR A 49 -10.80 -10.79 5.44
C THR A 49 -10.88 -9.53 6.30
N GLU A 50 -9.86 -9.30 7.13
CA GLU A 50 -9.76 -8.09 7.92
C GLU A 50 -8.69 -7.18 7.31
N GLN A 51 -9.13 -5.99 6.88
CA GLN A 51 -8.21 -4.99 6.33
C GLN A 51 -7.97 -3.91 7.37
N ALA A 52 -6.75 -3.42 7.44
CA ALA A 52 -6.39 -2.31 8.31
C ALA A 52 -5.71 -1.22 7.49
N GLU A 53 -6.05 0.02 7.76
CA GLU A 53 -5.51 1.17 7.04
C GLU A 53 -3.98 1.14 7.03
N GLY A 54 -3.39 1.26 5.85
CA GLY A 54 -1.94 1.28 5.68
C GLY A 54 -1.26 -0.07 5.63
N LYS A 55 -1.99 -1.19 5.80
CA LYS A 55 -1.38 -2.51 5.72
C LYS A 55 -1.06 -2.86 4.28
N CYS A 56 0.14 -3.36 4.06
CA CYS A 56 0.66 -3.69 2.74
C CYS A 56 0.90 -5.20 2.63
N HIS A 57 0.63 -5.73 1.45
CA HIS A 57 0.91 -7.13 1.11
C HIS A 57 1.56 -7.18 -0.25
N LEU A 58 2.40 -8.19 -0.47
CA LEU A 58 2.93 -8.47 -1.81
C LEU A 58 2.10 -9.59 -2.41
N SER A 59 1.41 -9.31 -3.51
CA SER A 59 0.54 -10.30 -4.14
C SER A 59 1.37 -11.37 -4.86
N PRO A 60 1.08 -12.67 -4.63
CA PRO A 60 1.82 -13.75 -5.27
C PRO A 60 1.38 -13.97 -6.72
N PRO A 61 2.07 -14.87 -7.47
CA PRO A 61 1.68 -15.16 -8.86
C PRO A 61 0.26 -15.68 -9.03
N ASN A 62 -0.30 -16.34 -8.02
CA ASN A 62 -1.64 -16.92 -8.05
C ASN A 62 -2.69 -16.05 -7.35
N ALA A 63 -2.51 -14.75 -7.37
CA ALA A 63 -3.43 -13.82 -6.72
C ALA A 63 -4.86 -13.97 -7.23
N GLN A 64 -5.83 -13.95 -6.32
CA GLN A 64 -7.24 -14.16 -6.61
C GLN A 64 -8.12 -13.08 -5.96
N ASP A 65 -9.42 -13.14 -6.20
CA ASP A 65 -10.42 -12.21 -5.70
C ASP A 65 -10.06 -10.77 -6.08
N ASP A 66 -10.07 -9.83 -5.16
CA ASP A 66 -9.78 -8.42 -5.47
C ASP A 66 -8.35 -8.21 -5.97
N TRP A 67 -7.47 -9.17 -5.77
CA TRP A 67 -6.09 -9.10 -6.23
C TRP A 67 -5.88 -9.78 -7.60
N GLN A 68 -6.93 -10.36 -8.18
CA GLN A 68 -6.80 -11.04 -9.47
C GLN A 68 -6.32 -10.06 -10.55
N GLY A 69 -5.31 -10.47 -11.31
CA GLY A 69 -4.69 -9.60 -12.29
C GLY A 69 -3.61 -8.68 -11.74
N TRP A 70 -3.37 -8.69 -10.43
CA TRP A 70 -2.38 -7.85 -9.76
C TRP A 70 -1.25 -8.65 -9.14
N ALA A 71 -0.88 -9.77 -9.76
CA ALA A 71 0.25 -10.58 -9.31
C ALA A 71 1.53 -9.74 -9.26
N HIS A 72 2.37 -9.97 -8.25
CA HIS A 72 3.65 -9.30 -8.06
C HIS A 72 3.54 -7.79 -7.86
N HIS A 73 2.43 -7.32 -7.34
CA HIS A 73 2.22 -5.92 -6.99
C HIS A 73 2.18 -5.74 -5.47
N VAL A 74 2.52 -4.54 -5.02
CA VAL A 74 2.32 -4.18 -3.61
C VAL A 74 0.89 -3.70 -3.46
N ALA A 75 0.09 -4.42 -2.69
CA ALA A 75 -1.30 -4.08 -2.42
C ALA A 75 -1.38 -3.39 -1.06
N ILE A 76 -1.97 -2.20 -1.03
CA ILE A 76 -2.08 -1.39 0.17
C ILE A 76 -3.54 -1.08 0.42
N TRP A 77 -4.02 -1.34 1.63
CA TRP A 77 -5.38 -0.97 2.02
C TRP A 77 -5.39 0.47 2.49
N GLN A 78 -6.01 1.35 1.72
CA GLN A 78 -6.13 2.77 2.05
C GLN A 78 -7.50 3.28 1.63
N ASP A 79 -8.13 4.06 2.50
CA ASP A 79 -9.39 4.74 2.23
C ASP A 79 -10.47 3.76 1.73
N ALA A 80 -10.58 2.62 2.43
CA ALA A 80 -11.55 1.55 2.17
C ALA A 80 -11.40 0.90 0.80
N ALA A 81 -10.21 0.90 0.21
CA ALA A 81 -9.95 0.28 -1.08
C ALA A 81 -8.52 -0.23 -1.16
N TRP A 82 -8.28 -1.16 -2.09
CA TRP A 82 -6.93 -1.61 -2.41
C TRP A 82 -6.29 -0.66 -3.40
N MET A 83 -5.10 -0.17 -3.07
CA MET A 83 -4.24 0.55 -4.00
C MET A 83 -3.08 -0.36 -4.36
N PHE A 84 -2.70 -0.38 -5.64
CA PHE A 84 -1.62 -1.26 -6.11
C PHE A 84 -0.46 -0.43 -6.61
N LEU A 85 0.75 -0.82 -6.21
CA LEU A 85 1.99 -0.24 -6.71
C LEU A 85 2.75 -1.28 -7.50
N THR A 86 3.23 -0.91 -8.67
CA THR A 86 4.08 -1.78 -9.50
C THR A 86 5.52 -1.62 -9.05
N PRO A 87 6.13 -2.66 -8.44
CA PRO A 87 7.51 -2.56 -8.00
C PRO A 87 8.45 -2.31 -9.18
N LYS A 88 9.44 -1.46 -8.95
CA LYS A 88 10.45 -1.14 -9.95
C LYS A 88 11.81 -1.64 -9.50
N THR A 89 12.72 -1.80 -10.45
CA THR A 89 14.09 -2.25 -10.16
C THR A 89 14.72 -1.38 -9.08
N GLY A 90 15.28 -2.01 -8.08
CA GLY A 90 15.94 -1.33 -6.99
C GLY A 90 15.07 -1.03 -5.78
N TRP A 91 13.78 -1.24 -5.88
CA TRP A 91 12.89 -1.10 -4.71
C TRP A 91 13.16 -2.20 -3.71
N ARG A 92 13.05 -1.85 -2.44
CA ARG A 92 13.24 -2.78 -1.33
C ARG A 92 12.01 -2.81 -0.46
N LEU A 93 11.71 -3.98 0.10
CA LEU A 93 10.65 -4.11 1.08
C LEU A 93 11.00 -5.18 2.10
N PHE A 94 10.47 -5.03 3.30
CA PHE A 94 10.65 -5.98 4.37
C PHE A 94 9.39 -6.85 4.47
N VAL A 95 9.57 -8.18 4.46
CA VAL A 95 8.46 -9.11 4.59
C VAL A 95 8.37 -9.52 6.06
N SER A 96 7.35 -9.01 6.74
CA SER A 96 7.28 -9.09 8.20
C SER A 96 7.10 -10.52 8.73
N ASP A 97 6.30 -11.34 8.05
CA ASP A 97 6.06 -12.70 8.51
C ASP A 97 7.27 -13.62 8.33
N GLN A 98 8.18 -13.28 7.44
CA GLN A 98 9.41 -14.03 7.19
C GLN A 98 10.65 -13.33 7.72
N LYS A 99 10.50 -12.09 8.18
CA LYS A 99 11.59 -11.27 8.71
C LYS A 99 12.77 -11.18 7.73
N LYS A 100 12.47 -10.96 6.45
CA LYS A 100 13.50 -10.85 5.41
C LYS A 100 13.30 -9.59 4.58
N LEU A 101 14.41 -9.11 4.00
CA LEU A 101 14.39 -7.98 3.07
C LEU A 101 14.37 -8.52 1.64
N MET A 102 13.46 -7.99 0.82
CA MET A 102 13.41 -8.28 -0.61
C MET A 102 13.84 -7.05 -1.42
N VAL A 103 14.51 -7.31 -2.51
CA VAL A 103 15.00 -6.27 -3.42
C VAL A 103 14.44 -6.50 -4.82
#